data_93e920f3f6a9005d0d90b5658495ddb3
#
_entry.id   93e920f3f6a9005d0d90b5658495ddb3
#
_cell.length_a   1.000
_cell.length_b   1.000
_cell.length_c   1.000
_cell.angle_alpha   90.00
_cell.angle_beta   90.00
_cell.angle_gamma   90.00
#
_symmetry.space_group_name_H-M   'P 1'
#
loop_
_entity.id
_entity.type
_entity.pdbx_description
1 polymer ?
#
loop_
_entity_poly.entity_id
_entity_poly.type
_entity_poly.pdbx_seq_one_letter_code
_entity_poly.pdbx_strand_id
1 'polypeptide(L)'
;MKKLLRLFFPLSLRVRFLLATAAVVLVLSLAYGMVALIGYSVSFDKTTFRLLRGESNLFYTLAKWENNKLHVELPENIDKQSPTMTLIYDENGQLLWAQRDVPWLMKMIQPDWLKSNGFHEIEADVNDTSILLSEDHSIQQQLQEVREDDDDAEMTHSVAVNIYPATSRMPKLTIVVVDTIPVELKSSYMVWSWFVYVLSANLLLVIPLLWVAAWWSLRPIEALAKVMPVS
;
A
#
# COMPACT_ATOMS: atom_id res chain seq x y z
N MET A 1 -27.57 -21.91 -12.14
CA MET A 1 -28.56 -21.39 -11.18
C MET A 1 -29.62 -22.42 -10.77
N LYS A 2 -30.31 -23.17 -11.66
CA LYS A 2 -31.37 -24.13 -11.30
C LYS A 2 -30.92 -25.30 -10.41
N LYS A 3 -29.65 -25.76 -10.46
CA LYS A 3 -29.14 -26.84 -9.61
C LYS A 3 -28.89 -26.43 -8.15
N LEU A 4 -28.46 -25.20 -7.91
CA LEU A 4 -28.27 -24.64 -6.56
C LEU A 4 -29.60 -24.44 -5.84
N LEU A 5 -30.65 -23.99 -6.54
CA LEU A 5 -32.00 -23.86 -5.97
C LEU A 5 -32.58 -25.20 -5.49
N ARG A 6 -32.27 -26.32 -6.15
CA ARG A 6 -32.77 -27.67 -5.73
C ARG A 6 -32.11 -28.18 -4.45
N LEU A 7 -30.90 -27.73 -4.11
CA LEU A 7 -30.22 -28.11 -2.87
C LEU A 7 -30.86 -27.44 -1.63
N PHE A 8 -31.52 -26.30 -1.80
CA PHE A 8 -32.18 -25.57 -0.71
C PHE A 8 -33.61 -26.03 -0.40
N PHE A 9 -34.21 -26.86 -1.27
CA PHE A 9 -35.62 -27.27 -1.11
C PHE A 9 -35.91 -28.20 0.11
N PRO A 10 -34.98 -29.08 0.57
CA PRO A 10 -35.26 -29.93 1.74
C PRO A 10 -34.94 -29.22 3.08
N LEU A 11 -34.45 -28.00 3.07
CA LEU A 11 -34.06 -27.29 4.29
C LEU A 11 -35.28 -26.69 4.99
N SER A 12 -35.31 -26.76 6.32
CA SER A 12 -36.36 -26.11 7.12
C SER A 12 -36.41 -24.59 6.87
N LEU A 13 -37.58 -23.96 7.05
CA LEU A 13 -37.78 -22.53 6.86
C LEU A 13 -36.76 -21.72 7.67
N ARG A 14 -36.41 -22.19 8.87
CA ARG A 14 -35.40 -21.59 9.75
C ARG A 14 -34.02 -21.50 9.07
N VAL A 15 -33.58 -22.64 8.52
CA VAL A 15 -32.26 -22.74 7.86
C VAL A 15 -32.21 -21.86 6.61
N ARG A 16 -33.29 -21.76 5.85
CA ARG A 16 -33.36 -20.87 4.67
C ARG A 16 -33.25 -19.41 5.05
N PHE A 17 -34.00 -18.99 6.09
CA PHE A 17 -33.94 -17.61 6.59
C PHE A 17 -32.53 -17.27 7.12
N LEU A 18 -31.93 -18.18 7.90
CA LEU A 18 -30.60 -18.03 8.46
C LEU A 18 -29.54 -17.92 7.35
N LEU A 19 -29.60 -18.80 6.33
CA LEU A 19 -28.69 -18.73 5.20
C LEU A 19 -28.85 -17.46 4.36
N ALA A 20 -30.09 -17.02 4.14
CA ALA A 20 -30.34 -15.78 3.39
C ALA A 20 -29.79 -14.57 4.15
N THR A 21 -30.03 -14.48 5.45
CA THR A 21 -29.52 -13.37 6.28
C THR A 21 -28.00 -13.41 6.38
N ALA A 22 -27.41 -14.59 6.58
CA ALA A 22 -25.97 -14.77 6.60
C ALA A 22 -25.33 -14.36 5.27
N ALA A 23 -25.94 -14.71 4.14
CA ALA A 23 -25.46 -14.34 2.81
C ALA A 23 -25.51 -12.81 2.62
N VAL A 24 -26.58 -12.14 3.04
CA VAL A 24 -26.68 -10.68 2.95
C VAL A 24 -25.61 -10.00 3.82
N VAL A 25 -25.44 -10.43 5.07
CA VAL A 25 -24.41 -9.87 5.96
C VAL A 25 -23.02 -10.09 5.39
N LEU A 26 -22.75 -11.27 4.84
CA LEU A 26 -21.47 -11.59 4.22
C LEU A 26 -21.17 -10.68 3.02
N VAL A 27 -22.14 -10.51 2.12
CA VAL A 27 -22.00 -9.61 0.95
C VAL A 27 -21.76 -8.16 1.39
N LEU A 28 -22.51 -7.66 2.37
CA LEU A 28 -22.34 -6.32 2.90
C LEU A 28 -20.96 -6.14 3.58
N SER A 29 -20.51 -7.13 4.36
CA SER A 29 -19.19 -7.08 5.00
C SER A 29 -18.06 -7.09 3.99
N LEU A 30 -18.16 -7.91 2.93
CA LEU A 30 -17.19 -7.92 1.84
C LEU A 30 -17.18 -6.61 1.06
N ALA A 31 -18.35 -6.08 0.72
CA ALA A 31 -18.45 -4.80 0.01
C ALA A 31 -17.85 -3.65 0.82
N TYR A 32 -18.18 -3.56 2.11
CA TYR A 32 -17.61 -2.54 3.00
C TYR A 32 -16.10 -2.69 3.12
N GLY A 33 -15.64 -3.93 3.29
CA GLY A 33 -14.23 -4.24 3.34
C GLY A 33 -13.46 -3.84 2.08
N MET A 34 -14.01 -4.13 0.91
CA MET A 34 -13.41 -3.68 -0.35
C MET A 34 -13.31 -2.16 -0.46
N VAL A 35 -14.37 -1.45 -0.09
CA VAL A 35 -14.35 0.03 -0.10
C VAL A 35 -13.30 0.58 0.85
N ALA A 36 -13.19 0.01 2.05
CA ALA A 36 -12.18 0.41 3.02
C ALA A 36 -10.75 0.16 2.52
N LEU A 37 -10.50 -0.98 1.89
CA LEU A 37 -9.22 -1.35 1.30
C LEU A 37 -8.81 -0.40 0.17
N ILE A 38 -9.70 -0.16 -0.79
CA ILE A 38 -9.44 0.77 -1.89
C ILE A 38 -9.18 2.18 -1.35
N GLY A 39 -9.99 2.63 -0.38
CA GLY A 39 -9.81 3.92 0.26
C GLY A 39 -8.46 4.05 0.97
N TYR A 40 -8.02 3.00 1.64
CA TYR A 40 -6.71 2.94 2.29
C TYR A 40 -5.57 3.01 1.27
N SER A 41 -5.60 2.17 0.22
CA SER A 41 -4.58 2.14 -0.83
C SER A 41 -4.43 3.51 -1.49
N VAL A 42 -5.52 4.10 -1.95
CA VAL A 42 -5.49 5.45 -2.56
C VAL A 42 -4.99 6.53 -1.58
N SER A 43 -5.30 6.42 -0.30
CA SER A 43 -4.82 7.36 0.72
C SER A 43 -3.33 7.21 0.98
N PHE A 44 -2.84 5.97 1.00
CA PHE A 44 -1.44 5.64 1.19
C PHE A 44 -0.57 6.21 0.07
N ASP A 45 -0.94 5.97 -1.20
CA ASP A 45 -0.22 6.49 -2.36
C ASP A 45 -0.14 8.02 -2.35
N LYS A 46 -1.26 8.69 -2.05
CA LYS A 46 -1.29 10.15 -1.93
C LYS A 46 -0.39 10.67 -0.81
N THR A 47 -0.32 9.98 0.30
CA THR A 47 0.51 10.37 1.45
C THR A 47 1.98 10.19 1.12
N THR A 48 2.37 9.05 0.56
CA THR A 48 3.73 8.77 0.11
C THR A 48 4.18 9.82 -0.92
N PHE A 49 3.36 10.09 -1.93
CA PHE A 49 3.68 11.12 -2.93
C PHE A 49 3.87 12.50 -2.32
N ARG A 50 3.04 12.90 -1.34
CA ARG A 50 3.20 14.19 -0.64
C ARG A 50 4.49 14.26 0.16
N LEU A 51 4.89 13.19 0.82
CA LEU A 51 6.14 13.10 1.56
C LEU A 51 7.34 13.22 0.62
N LEU A 52 7.40 12.43 -0.46
CA LEU A 52 8.48 12.49 -1.44
C LEU A 52 8.56 13.84 -2.15
N ARG A 53 7.41 14.49 -2.40
CA ARG A 53 7.39 15.85 -2.93
C ARG A 53 7.90 16.87 -1.92
N GLY A 54 7.59 16.72 -0.64
CA GLY A 54 8.13 17.54 0.44
C GLY A 54 9.65 17.44 0.51
N GLU A 55 10.18 16.25 0.40
CA GLU A 55 11.61 15.95 0.32
C GLU A 55 12.26 16.63 -0.90
N SER A 56 11.64 16.48 -2.07
CA SER A 56 12.10 17.15 -3.30
C SER A 56 12.18 18.66 -3.13
N ASN A 57 11.20 19.30 -2.48
CA ASN A 57 11.24 20.75 -2.19
C ASN A 57 12.37 21.11 -1.23
N LEU A 58 12.65 20.25 -0.24
CA LEU A 58 13.77 20.45 0.68
C LEU A 58 15.09 20.46 -0.08
N PHE A 59 15.34 19.44 -0.93
CA PHE A 59 16.56 19.36 -1.73
C PHE A 59 16.70 20.54 -2.71
N TYR A 60 15.60 20.97 -3.33
CA TYR A 60 15.61 22.18 -4.15
C TYR A 60 16.02 23.43 -3.36
N THR A 61 15.59 23.55 -2.11
CA THR A 61 15.94 24.68 -1.23
C THR A 61 17.40 24.64 -0.77
N LEU A 62 17.95 23.44 -0.56
CA LEU A 62 19.34 23.21 -0.15
C LEU A 62 20.32 23.31 -1.32
N ALA A 63 19.82 23.19 -2.55
CA ALA A 63 20.64 23.26 -3.75
C ALA A 63 21.09 24.70 -4.04
N LYS A 64 22.37 24.86 -4.36
CA LYS A 64 22.99 26.12 -4.78
C LYS A 64 23.69 25.93 -6.12
N TRP A 65 23.53 26.88 -7.01
CA TRP A 65 24.20 26.90 -8.30
C TRP A 65 25.36 27.87 -8.28
N GLU A 66 26.59 27.37 -8.23
CA GLU A 66 27.79 28.16 -8.15
C GLU A 66 28.86 27.65 -9.15
N ASN A 67 29.51 28.55 -9.85
CA ASN A 67 30.58 28.21 -10.82
C ASN A 67 30.15 27.13 -11.85
N ASN A 68 28.91 27.19 -12.30
CA ASN A 68 28.33 26.24 -13.27
C ASN A 68 28.26 24.78 -12.75
N LYS A 69 28.20 24.63 -11.42
CA LYS A 69 28.04 23.33 -10.73
C LYS A 69 26.94 23.41 -9.68
N LEU A 70 26.27 22.30 -9.51
CA LEU A 70 25.29 22.15 -8.45
C LEU A 70 26.00 21.70 -7.16
N HIS A 71 25.77 22.44 -6.10
CA HIS A 71 26.20 22.10 -4.74
C HIS A 71 24.96 21.91 -3.88
N VAL A 72 24.92 20.80 -3.15
CA VAL A 72 23.85 20.51 -2.18
C VAL A 72 24.49 20.35 -0.81
N GLU A 73 24.21 21.28 0.09
CA GLU A 73 24.72 21.26 1.46
C GLU A 73 23.75 20.47 2.34
N LEU A 74 24.02 19.20 2.54
CA LEU A 74 23.23 18.35 3.44
C LEU A 74 23.77 18.43 4.87
N PRO A 75 22.91 18.59 5.88
CA PRO A 75 23.27 18.29 7.26
C PRO A 75 23.71 16.83 7.40
N GLU A 76 24.77 16.57 8.15
CA GLU A 76 25.35 15.22 8.30
C GLU A 76 24.34 14.13 8.72
N ASN A 77 23.30 14.53 9.43
CA ASN A 77 22.25 13.61 9.90
C ASN A 77 21.29 13.16 8.78
N ILE A 78 21.12 13.95 7.71
CA ILE A 78 20.19 13.64 6.63
C ILE A 78 20.82 12.64 5.66
N ASP A 79 22.14 12.71 5.48
CA ASP A 79 22.82 11.88 4.47
C ASP A 79 22.81 10.39 4.81
N LYS A 80 22.96 10.03 6.08
CA LYS A 80 23.10 8.63 6.52
C LYS A 80 21.80 7.96 6.96
N GLN A 81 20.80 8.73 7.38
CA GLN A 81 19.59 8.21 8.00
C GLN A 81 18.31 8.51 7.19
N SER A 82 18.44 9.15 6.02
CA SER A 82 17.27 9.45 5.22
C SER A 82 16.63 8.16 4.68
N PRO A 83 15.30 7.96 4.90
CA PRO A 83 14.55 6.87 4.30
C PRO A 83 14.32 7.10 2.80
N THR A 84 14.92 8.12 2.23
CA THR A 84 14.80 8.49 0.82
C THR A 84 16.16 8.68 0.20
N MET A 85 16.22 8.49 -1.11
CA MET A 85 17.40 8.79 -1.93
C MET A 85 17.04 9.80 -3.01
N THR A 86 17.84 10.86 -3.14
CA THR A 86 17.58 11.94 -4.08
C THR A 86 18.64 12.00 -5.18
N LEU A 87 18.13 12.16 -6.42
CA LEU A 87 18.91 12.36 -7.63
C LEU A 87 18.48 13.68 -8.27
N ILE A 88 19.41 14.50 -8.75
CA ILE A 88 19.11 15.76 -9.40
C ILE A 88 19.67 15.76 -10.81
N TYR A 89 18.80 16.01 -11.78
CA TYR A 89 19.11 16.02 -13.21
C TYR A 89 18.96 17.42 -13.79
N ASP A 90 19.69 17.71 -14.84
CA ASP A 90 19.54 18.92 -15.66
C ASP A 90 18.35 18.80 -16.64
N GLU A 91 18.16 19.83 -17.47
CA GLU A 91 17.12 19.86 -18.50
C GLU A 91 17.32 18.82 -19.63
N ASN A 92 18.55 18.32 -19.81
CA ASN A 92 18.91 17.31 -20.81
C ASN A 92 18.82 15.88 -20.27
N GLY A 93 18.48 15.71 -18.98
CA GLY A 93 18.46 14.43 -18.31
C GLY A 93 19.86 13.94 -17.90
N GLN A 94 20.86 14.82 -17.82
CA GLN A 94 22.17 14.49 -17.26
C GLN A 94 22.13 14.61 -15.74
N LEU A 95 22.67 13.63 -15.05
CA LEU A 95 22.79 13.61 -13.59
C LEU A 95 23.79 14.68 -13.15
N LEU A 96 23.33 15.66 -12.39
CA LEU A 96 24.15 16.72 -11.80
C LEU A 96 24.61 16.36 -10.39
N TRP A 97 23.77 15.68 -9.63
CA TRP A 97 24.07 15.33 -8.26
C TRP A 97 23.26 14.10 -7.83
N ALA A 98 23.87 13.27 -7.00
CA ALA A 98 23.24 12.13 -6.36
C ALA A 98 23.62 12.11 -4.88
N GLN A 99 22.65 11.82 -4.01
CA GLN A 99 22.88 11.73 -2.56
C GLN A 99 23.83 10.58 -2.22
N ARG A 100 23.67 9.45 -2.90
CA ARG A 100 24.54 8.26 -2.81
C ARG A 100 24.82 7.72 -4.21
N ASP A 101 25.94 7.05 -4.38
CA ASP A 101 26.29 6.41 -5.66
C ASP A 101 25.66 5.03 -5.71
N VAL A 102 24.55 4.90 -6.43
CA VAL A 102 23.84 3.64 -6.66
C VAL A 102 23.63 3.45 -8.17
N PRO A 103 24.60 2.84 -8.87
CA PRO A 103 24.61 2.77 -10.34
C PRO A 103 23.41 2.03 -10.95
N TRP A 104 22.89 1.01 -10.28
CA TRP A 104 21.74 0.26 -10.78
C TRP A 104 20.47 1.11 -10.77
N LEU A 105 20.24 1.88 -9.71
CA LEU A 105 19.09 2.77 -9.60
C LEU A 105 19.08 3.84 -10.71
N MET A 106 20.26 4.39 -11.01
CA MET A 106 20.40 5.39 -12.08
C MET A 106 20.02 4.81 -13.46
N LYS A 107 20.22 3.52 -13.69
CA LYS A 107 19.81 2.83 -14.93
C LYS A 107 18.32 2.55 -14.98
N MET A 108 17.67 2.39 -13.84
CA MET A 108 16.23 2.15 -13.73
C MET A 108 15.39 3.41 -14.01
N ILE A 109 15.96 4.60 -13.78
CA ILE A 109 15.25 5.87 -14.06
C ILE A 109 15.14 6.06 -15.58
N GLN A 110 13.90 5.96 -16.07
CA GLN A 110 13.62 6.12 -17.49
C GLN A 110 13.70 7.59 -17.90
N PRO A 111 14.34 7.94 -19.05
CA PRO A 111 14.45 9.33 -19.50
C PRO A 111 13.10 10.02 -19.73
N ASP A 112 12.04 9.26 -20.02
CA ASP A 112 10.70 9.82 -20.22
C ASP A 112 10.08 10.31 -18.92
N TRP A 113 10.44 9.73 -17.78
CA TRP A 113 9.97 10.20 -16.47
C TRP A 113 10.49 11.60 -16.14
N LEU A 114 11.69 11.95 -16.63
CA LEU A 114 12.32 13.25 -16.37
C LEU A 114 11.63 14.41 -17.12
N LYS A 115 10.65 14.12 -18.00
CA LYS A 115 9.97 15.12 -18.83
C LYS A 115 8.74 15.71 -18.17
N SER A 116 8.17 15.05 -17.15
CA SER A 116 6.94 15.51 -16.49
C SER A 116 6.95 15.15 -15.00
N ASN A 117 6.24 15.95 -14.21
CA ASN A 117 5.99 15.58 -12.82
C ASN A 117 5.19 14.29 -12.78
N GLY A 118 5.63 13.33 -11.98
CA GLY A 118 4.99 12.04 -11.91
C GLY A 118 5.35 11.25 -10.66
N PHE A 119 4.61 10.17 -10.49
CA PHE A 119 4.86 9.14 -9.49
C PHE A 119 5.01 7.82 -10.23
N HIS A 120 6.07 7.11 -9.95
CA HIS A 120 6.45 5.86 -10.60
C HIS A 120 6.83 4.83 -9.54
N GLU A 121 6.91 3.59 -9.94
CA GLU A 121 7.39 2.48 -9.13
C GLU A 121 8.52 1.79 -9.88
N ILE A 122 9.52 1.33 -9.15
CA ILE A 122 10.61 0.50 -9.66
C ILE A 122 10.66 -0.78 -8.85
N GLU A 123 10.90 -1.87 -9.53
CA GLU A 123 11.13 -3.18 -8.92
C GLU A 123 12.63 -3.43 -8.87
N ALA A 124 13.12 -3.83 -7.71
CA ALA A 124 14.52 -4.17 -7.46
C ALA A 124 14.57 -5.50 -6.72
N ASP A 125 15.59 -6.30 -6.94
CA ASP A 125 15.79 -7.49 -6.14
C ASP A 125 16.17 -7.15 -4.68
N VAL A 126 16.03 -8.12 -3.81
CA VAL A 126 16.30 -7.99 -2.38
C VAL A 126 17.74 -7.57 -2.10
N ASN A 127 18.70 -7.98 -2.94
CA ASN A 127 20.11 -7.65 -2.79
C ASN A 127 20.37 -6.18 -3.16
N ASP A 128 19.77 -5.71 -4.27
CA ASP A 128 19.83 -4.32 -4.70
C ASP A 128 19.12 -3.39 -3.70
N THR A 129 17.99 -3.81 -3.16
CA THR A 129 17.26 -3.11 -2.11
C THR A 129 18.13 -2.94 -0.86
N SER A 130 18.90 -3.94 -0.46
CA SER A 130 19.78 -3.85 0.72
C SER A 130 20.82 -2.74 0.61
N ILE A 131 21.25 -2.39 -0.61
CA ILE A 131 22.18 -1.29 -0.88
C ILE A 131 21.50 0.07 -0.70
N LEU A 132 20.20 0.17 -0.99
CA LEU A 132 19.43 1.40 -0.82
C LEU A 132 19.13 1.71 0.63
N LEU A 133 18.92 0.70 1.45
CA LEU A 133 18.52 0.89 2.84
C LEU A 133 19.62 1.63 3.62
N SER A 134 19.21 2.59 4.38
CA SER A 134 20.04 3.23 5.39
C SER A 134 20.32 2.24 6.53
N GLU A 135 21.20 2.59 7.48
CA GLU A 135 21.61 1.78 8.63
C GLU A 135 20.48 1.50 9.67
N ASP A 136 19.21 1.53 9.25
CA ASP A 136 18.09 1.17 10.13
C ASP A 136 18.03 -0.34 10.33
N HIS A 137 18.55 -0.77 11.48
CA HIS A 137 18.65 -2.20 11.82
C HIS A 137 17.30 -2.92 11.83
N SER A 138 16.19 -2.23 12.12
CA SER A 138 14.86 -2.87 12.15
C SER A 138 14.36 -3.26 10.77
N ILE A 139 14.61 -2.42 9.77
CA ILE A 139 14.25 -2.66 8.37
C ILE A 139 15.20 -3.68 7.76
N GLN A 140 16.50 -3.59 8.07
CA GLN A 140 17.47 -4.57 7.61
C GLN A 140 17.18 -5.98 8.12
N GLN A 141 16.72 -6.11 9.36
CA GLN A 141 16.32 -7.41 9.90
C GLN A 141 15.11 -7.98 9.15
N GLN A 142 14.08 -7.17 8.88
CA GLN A 142 12.92 -7.61 8.09
C GLN A 142 13.30 -8.01 6.65
N LEU A 143 14.22 -7.27 6.04
CA LEU A 143 14.73 -7.60 4.71
C LEU A 143 15.50 -8.91 4.71
N GLN A 144 16.28 -9.18 5.76
CA GLN A 144 17.00 -10.43 5.91
C GLN A 144 16.06 -11.62 6.08
N GLU A 145 14.96 -11.48 6.82
CA GLU A 145 13.92 -12.52 6.92
C GLU A 145 13.32 -12.84 5.56
N VAL A 146 13.00 -11.81 4.74
CA VAL A 146 12.47 -12.02 3.38
C VAL A 146 13.50 -12.71 2.49
N ARG A 147 14.76 -12.33 2.58
CA ARG A 147 15.85 -12.92 1.80
C ARG A 147 16.12 -14.39 2.15
N GLU A 148 15.93 -14.77 3.42
CA GLU A 148 16.06 -16.18 3.85
C GLU A 148 14.94 -17.05 3.28
N ASP A 149 13.75 -16.47 3.06
CA ASP A 149 12.60 -17.16 2.47
C ASP A 149 12.68 -17.22 0.93
N ASP A 150 13.14 -16.13 0.28
CA ASP A 150 13.23 -16.01 -1.18
C ASP A 150 14.36 -15.02 -1.57
N ASP A 151 15.49 -15.56 -2.01
CA ASP A 151 16.69 -14.75 -2.40
C ASP A 151 16.47 -13.95 -3.70
N ASP A 152 15.47 -14.32 -4.52
CA ASP A 152 15.09 -13.64 -5.76
C ASP A 152 13.84 -12.75 -5.57
N ALA A 153 13.41 -12.47 -4.33
CA ALA A 153 12.24 -11.65 -4.07
C ALA A 153 12.40 -10.24 -4.64
N GLU A 154 11.40 -9.82 -5.41
CA GLU A 154 11.32 -8.46 -5.95
C GLU A 154 10.69 -7.51 -4.95
N MET A 155 11.29 -6.33 -4.79
CA MET A 155 10.86 -5.26 -3.89
C MET A 155 10.49 -4.02 -4.67
N THR A 156 9.34 -3.44 -4.34
CA THR A 156 8.81 -2.25 -5.03
C THR A 156 9.19 -0.97 -4.31
N HIS A 157 9.87 -0.07 -5.00
CA HIS A 157 10.22 1.26 -4.48
C HIS A 157 9.41 2.36 -5.16
N SER A 158 8.92 3.29 -4.36
CA SER A 158 8.17 4.44 -4.85
C SER A 158 9.12 5.55 -5.30
N VAL A 159 8.86 6.12 -6.48
CA VAL A 159 9.66 7.17 -7.10
C VAL A 159 8.80 8.39 -7.40
N ALA A 160 9.20 9.55 -6.90
CA ALA A 160 8.58 10.81 -7.24
C ALA A 160 9.51 11.67 -8.11
N VAL A 161 9.01 12.14 -9.24
CA VAL A 161 9.71 13.06 -10.14
C VAL A 161 9.08 14.44 -10.06
N ASN A 162 9.86 15.45 -9.73
CA ASN A 162 9.41 16.83 -9.64
C ASN A 162 10.32 17.75 -10.47
N ILE A 163 9.70 18.54 -11.33
CA ILE A 163 10.39 19.47 -12.22
C ILE A 163 10.27 20.88 -11.65
N TYR A 164 11.40 21.54 -11.51
CA TYR A 164 11.52 22.94 -11.06
C TYR A 164 11.94 23.80 -12.25
N PRO A 165 11.14 24.82 -12.59
CA PRO A 165 11.46 25.70 -13.71
C PRO A 165 12.73 26.49 -13.43
N ALA A 166 13.40 26.93 -14.51
CA ALA A 166 14.55 27.80 -14.39
C ALA A 166 14.17 29.14 -13.73
N THR A 167 15.04 29.63 -12.87
CA THR A 167 14.92 30.91 -12.19
C THR A 167 16.16 31.75 -12.50
N SER A 168 16.20 33.02 -12.04
CA SER A 168 17.38 33.87 -12.19
C SER A 168 18.64 33.34 -11.48
N ARG A 169 18.49 32.42 -10.53
CA ARG A 169 19.58 31.88 -9.71
C ARG A 169 19.85 30.41 -9.94
N MET A 170 18.95 29.68 -10.59
CA MET A 170 18.97 28.22 -10.72
C MET A 170 18.52 27.82 -12.12
N PRO A 171 19.21 26.92 -12.82
CA PRO A 171 18.72 26.34 -14.06
C PRO A 171 17.47 25.49 -13.81
N LYS A 172 16.84 25.04 -14.89
CA LYS A 172 15.78 24.03 -14.78
C LYS A 172 16.36 22.75 -14.21
N LEU A 173 15.74 22.25 -13.13
CA LEU A 173 16.15 21.02 -12.47
C LEU A 173 15.02 20.00 -12.44
N THR A 174 15.35 18.74 -12.57
CA THR A 174 14.45 17.62 -12.31
C THR A 174 14.97 16.86 -11.09
N ILE A 175 14.20 16.84 -10.02
CA ILE A 175 14.54 16.16 -8.78
C ILE A 175 13.74 14.86 -8.70
N VAL A 176 14.45 13.76 -8.63
CA VAL A 176 13.91 12.41 -8.46
C VAL A 176 14.18 11.96 -7.04
N VAL A 177 13.13 11.66 -6.31
CA VAL A 177 13.22 11.15 -4.94
C VAL A 177 12.69 9.72 -4.93
N VAL A 178 13.53 8.80 -4.49
CA VAL A 178 13.21 7.38 -4.37
C VAL A 178 13.06 7.05 -2.90
N ASP A 179 11.97 6.42 -2.56
CA ASP A 179 11.76 5.85 -1.22
C ASP A 179 12.62 4.59 -1.08
N THR A 180 13.53 4.58 -0.13
CA THR A 180 14.45 3.45 0.07
C THR A 180 13.78 2.29 0.79
N ILE A 181 12.66 2.54 1.46
CA ILE A 181 11.89 1.50 2.14
C ILE A 181 10.89 0.91 1.14
N PRO A 182 11.00 -0.37 0.80
CA PRO A 182 10.06 -1.00 -0.14
C PRO A 182 8.63 -0.99 0.39
N VAL A 183 7.69 -1.01 -0.54
CA VAL A 183 6.25 -1.00 -0.25
C VAL A 183 5.85 -2.23 0.58
N GLU A 184 6.47 -3.36 0.34
CA GLU A 184 6.23 -4.64 1.01
C GLU A 184 6.60 -4.59 2.51
N LEU A 185 7.69 -3.90 2.85
CA LEU A 185 8.13 -3.73 4.24
C LEU A 185 7.40 -2.60 4.96
N LYS A 186 6.63 -1.78 4.24
CA LYS A 186 5.79 -0.77 4.87
C LYS A 186 4.57 -1.41 5.53
N SER A 187 4.05 -0.73 6.52
CA SER A 187 2.86 -1.15 7.29
C SER A 187 1.61 -1.47 6.46
N SER A 188 1.60 -1.22 5.15
CA SER A 188 0.52 -1.58 4.23
C SER A 188 0.29 -3.09 4.15
N TYR A 189 1.34 -3.90 4.15
CA TYR A 189 1.22 -5.36 4.18
C TYR A 189 0.62 -5.84 5.51
N MET A 190 1.02 -5.22 6.61
CA MET A 190 0.44 -5.50 7.94
C MET A 190 -1.05 -5.15 7.98
N VAL A 191 -1.47 -4.05 7.35
CA VAL A 191 -2.89 -3.64 7.29
C VAL A 191 -3.73 -4.64 6.50
N TRP A 192 -3.24 -5.19 5.39
CA TRP A 192 -3.92 -6.25 4.65
C TRP A 192 -4.15 -7.50 5.51
N SER A 193 -3.12 -7.94 6.20
CA SER A 193 -3.18 -9.08 7.11
C SER A 193 -4.22 -8.84 8.24
N TRP A 194 -4.16 -7.69 8.91
CA TRP A 194 -5.15 -7.30 9.92
C TRP A 194 -6.56 -7.23 9.36
N PHE A 195 -6.72 -6.73 8.14
CA PHE A 195 -8.02 -6.67 7.47
C PHE A 195 -8.63 -8.06 7.27
N VAL A 196 -7.83 -9.04 6.81
CA VAL A 196 -8.27 -10.43 6.64
C VAL A 196 -8.64 -11.04 8.00
N TYR A 197 -7.85 -10.78 9.06
CA TYR A 197 -8.18 -11.25 10.42
C TYR A 197 -9.49 -10.65 10.94
N VAL A 198 -9.68 -9.34 10.79
CA VAL A 198 -10.92 -8.65 11.24
C VAL A 198 -12.13 -9.14 10.45
N LEU A 199 -12.01 -9.34 9.14
CA LEU A 199 -13.07 -9.89 8.31
C LEU A 199 -13.44 -11.32 8.74
N SER A 200 -12.43 -12.16 8.96
CA SER A 200 -12.62 -13.54 9.41
C SER A 200 -13.26 -13.61 10.80
N ALA A 201 -12.82 -12.77 11.73
CA ALA A 201 -13.39 -12.69 13.07
C ALA A 201 -14.85 -12.19 13.03
N ASN A 202 -15.15 -11.23 12.15
CA ASN A 202 -16.53 -10.74 11.98
C ASN A 202 -17.45 -11.84 11.46
N LEU A 203 -17.00 -12.62 10.45
CA LEU A 203 -17.77 -13.76 9.94
C LEU A 203 -18.00 -14.83 11.02
N LEU A 204 -16.97 -15.13 11.82
CA LEU A 204 -17.06 -16.09 12.93
C LEU A 204 -18.05 -15.65 14.02
N LEU A 205 -18.19 -14.37 14.28
CA LEU A 205 -19.12 -13.79 15.25
C LEU A 205 -20.54 -13.70 14.70
N VAL A 206 -20.69 -13.27 13.45
CA VAL A 206 -22.00 -13.03 12.83
C VAL A 206 -22.79 -14.33 12.64
N ILE A 207 -22.15 -15.42 12.24
CA ILE A 207 -22.84 -16.71 12.00
C ILE A 207 -23.54 -17.24 13.26
N PRO A 208 -22.90 -17.39 14.43
CA PRO A 208 -23.57 -17.86 15.64
C PRO A 208 -24.61 -16.88 16.17
N LEU A 209 -24.36 -15.55 16.06
CA LEU A 209 -25.35 -14.54 16.47
C LEU A 209 -26.64 -14.63 15.65
N LEU A 210 -26.52 -14.78 14.32
CA LEU A 210 -27.68 -14.98 13.45
C LEU A 210 -28.38 -16.29 13.76
N TRP A 211 -27.64 -17.35 14.09
CA TRP A 211 -28.22 -18.62 14.47
C TRP A 211 -29.05 -18.51 15.77
N VAL A 212 -28.51 -17.83 16.79
CA VAL A 212 -29.22 -17.57 18.06
C VAL A 212 -30.44 -16.70 17.82
N ALA A 213 -30.32 -15.62 17.03
CA ALA A 213 -31.43 -14.74 16.70
C ALA A 213 -32.56 -15.46 15.96
N ALA A 214 -32.21 -16.29 14.97
CA ALA A 214 -33.19 -17.11 14.26
C ALA A 214 -33.87 -18.14 15.18
N TRP A 215 -33.11 -18.75 16.08
CA TRP A 215 -33.66 -19.71 17.03
C TRP A 215 -34.65 -19.06 18.02
N TRP A 216 -34.32 -17.84 18.47
CA TRP A 216 -35.17 -17.08 19.40
C TRP A 216 -36.44 -16.56 18.74
N SER A 217 -36.36 -15.99 17.55
CA SER A 217 -37.48 -15.37 16.84
C SER A 217 -38.50 -16.39 16.31
N LEU A 218 -38.09 -17.63 16.04
CA LEU A 218 -38.99 -18.64 15.50
C LEU A 218 -39.65 -19.54 16.57
N ARG A 219 -39.19 -19.49 17.83
CA ARG A 219 -39.82 -20.21 18.96
C ARG A 219 -41.30 -19.92 19.16
N PRO A 220 -41.74 -18.64 19.20
CA PRO A 220 -43.15 -18.35 19.44
C PRO A 220 -44.05 -18.79 18.28
N ILE A 221 -43.55 -18.79 17.05
CA ILE A 221 -44.34 -19.21 15.87
C ILE A 221 -44.62 -20.71 15.91
N GLU A 222 -43.65 -21.55 16.33
CA GLU A 222 -43.88 -22.98 16.51
C GLU A 222 -44.82 -23.33 17.65
N ALA A 223 -44.81 -22.52 18.71
CA ALA A 223 -45.75 -22.69 19.81
C ALA A 223 -47.20 -22.41 19.36
N LEU A 224 -47.42 -21.36 18.54
CA LEU A 224 -48.70 -21.03 17.95
C LEU A 224 -49.20 -22.11 16.94
N ALA A 225 -48.28 -22.60 16.09
CA ALA A 225 -48.60 -23.65 15.11
C ALA A 225 -49.04 -25.00 15.78
N LYS A 226 -48.57 -25.27 17.00
CA LYS A 226 -48.95 -26.46 17.75
C LYS A 226 -50.32 -26.34 18.46
N VAL A 227 -50.81 -25.12 18.64
CA VAL A 227 -52.06 -24.84 19.34
C VAL A 227 -53.26 -24.74 18.39
N MET A 228 -53.02 -24.56 17.07
CA MET A 228 -54.12 -24.60 16.09
C MET A 228 -54.33 -26.04 15.59
N PRO A 229 -55.38 -26.74 16.06
CA PRO A 229 -55.75 -28.00 15.47
C PRO A 229 -56.25 -27.74 14.03
N VAL A 230 -55.72 -28.48 13.07
CA VAL A 230 -56.25 -28.50 11.71
C VAL A 230 -57.65 -29.12 11.80
N SER A 231 -58.67 -28.28 11.63
CA SER A 231 -60.07 -28.73 11.46
C SER A 231 -60.27 -29.17 10.02
#